data_977ce658b94d8bd0d87c9550e563f81b
#
_entry.id   977ce658b94d8bd0d87c9550e563f81b
#
_cell.length_a   1.000
_cell.length_b   1.000
_cell.length_c   1.000
_cell.angle_alpha   90.00
_cell.angle_beta   90.00
_cell.angle_gamma   90.00
#
_symmetry.space_group_name_H-M   'P 1'
#
loop_
_entity.id
_entity.type
_entity.pdbx_description
1 polymer ?
#
loop_
_entity_poly.entity_id
_entity_poly.type
_entity_poly.pdbx_seq_one_letter_code
_entity_poly.pdbx_strand_id
1 'polypeptide(L)' 'MTREQAEQALRRAEQLTDEAKTSLDRATTLMAQNVWTGPAAQRFGQELTGQRQLLLRACTEAVDEFRALLARTPADSPG' A
#
# COMPACT_ATOMS: atom_id res chain seq x y z
N MET A 1 -0.54 4.51 23.35
CA MET A 1 -0.42 3.31 22.48
C MET A 1 0.67 2.41 23.06
N THR A 2 0.35 1.13 23.26
CA THR A 2 1.34 0.17 23.71
C THR A 2 2.21 -0.29 22.54
N ARG A 3 3.36 -0.87 22.86
CA ARG A 3 4.23 -1.45 21.85
C ARG A 3 3.51 -2.55 21.05
N GLU A 4 2.74 -3.38 21.74
CA GLU A 4 1.97 -4.43 21.10
C GLU A 4 0.96 -3.87 20.09
N GLN A 5 0.25 -2.81 20.48
CA GLN A 5 -0.68 -2.13 19.57
C GLN A 5 0.05 -1.55 18.36
N ALA A 6 1.23 -0.96 18.58
CA ALA A 6 2.03 -0.42 17.49
C ALA A 6 2.51 -1.51 16.54
N GLU A 7 2.91 -2.68 17.07
CA GLU A 7 3.32 -3.82 16.26
C GLU A 7 2.15 -4.36 15.43
N GLN A 8 0.96 -4.45 16.02
CA GLN A 8 -0.24 -4.89 15.32
C GLN A 8 -0.62 -3.93 14.20
N ALA A 9 -0.53 -2.62 14.48
CA ALA A 9 -0.82 -1.59 13.48
C ALA A 9 0.15 -1.67 12.31
N LEU A 10 1.44 -1.88 12.58
CA LEU A 10 2.45 -2.04 11.54
C LEU A 10 2.16 -3.26 10.66
N ARG A 11 1.90 -4.41 11.28
CA ARG A 11 1.59 -5.63 10.53
C ARG A 11 0.36 -5.46 9.66
N ARG A 12 -0.66 -4.79 10.19
CA ARG A 12 -1.87 -4.54 9.40
C ARG A 12 -1.61 -3.60 8.24
N ALA A 13 -0.80 -2.57 8.45
CA ALA A 13 -0.44 -1.65 7.38
C ALA A 13 0.36 -2.35 6.28
N GLU A 14 1.28 -3.24 6.65
CA GLU A 14 2.04 -4.05 5.69
C GLU A 14 1.13 -5.00 4.93
N GLN A 15 0.19 -5.65 5.62
CA GLN A 15 -0.77 -6.54 4.99
C GLN A 15 -1.66 -5.79 3.98
N LEU A 16 -2.18 -4.64 4.38
CA LEU A 16 -3.02 -3.83 3.48
C LEU A 16 -2.23 -3.34 2.27
N THR A 17 -0.95 -3.01 2.45
CA THR A 17 -0.07 -2.64 1.35
C THR A 17 0.09 -3.78 0.35
N ASP A 18 0.32 -5.00 0.84
CA ASP A 18 0.46 -6.18 -0.01
C ASP A 18 -0.85 -6.49 -0.75
N GLU A 19 -1.98 -6.37 -0.07
CA GLU A 19 -3.29 -6.57 -0.69
C GLU A 19 -3.54 -5.52 -1.79
N ALA A 20 -3.18 -4.26 -1.54
CA ALA A 20 -3.31 -3.20 -2.52
C ALA A 20 -2.45 -3.47 -3.75
N LYS A 21 -1.19 -3.88 -3.56
CA LYS A 21 -0.30 -4.24 -4.66
C LYS A 21 -0.88 -5.37 -5.50
N THR A 22 -1.37 -6.41 -4.85
CA THR A 22 -1.96 -7.57 -5.53
C THR A 22 -3.17 -7.15 -6.35
N SER A 23 -4.06 -6.34 -5.78
CA SER A 23 -5.25 -5.86 -6.47
C SER A 23 -4.90 -5.00 -7.67
N LEU A 24 -3.91 -4.12 -7.53
CA LEU A 24 -3.47 -3.24 -8.61
C LEU A 24 -2.78 -4.03 -9.72
N ASP A 25 -1.97 -5.02 -9.38
CA ASP A 25 -1.31 -5.87 -10.36
C ASP A 25 -2.33 -6.69 -11.14
N ARG A 26 -3.37 -7.20 -10.45
CA ARG A 26 -4.46 -7.93 -11.10
C ARG A 26 -5.22 -7.03 -12.05
N ALA A 27 -5.55 -5.81 -11.64
CA ALA A 27 -6.25 -4.86 -12.50
C ALA A 27 -5.41 -4.52 -13.73
N THR A 28 -4.10 -4.30 -13.55
CA THR A 28 -3.19 -4.01 -14.65
C THR A 28 -3.12 -5.18 -15.64
N THR A 29 -3.04 -6.41 -15.11
CA THR A 29 -3.02 -7.62 -15.94
C THR A 29 -4.31 -7.79 -16.74
N LEU A 30 -5.45 -7.57 -16.10
CA LEU A 30 -6.75 -7.66 -16.77
C LEU A 30 -6.88 -6.64 -17.89
N MET A 31 -6.39 -5.42 -17.66
CA MET A 31 -6.40 -4.39 -18.69
C MET A 31 -5.51 -4.76 -19.86
N ALA A 32 -4.34 -5.35 -19.60
CA ALA A 32 -3.42 -5.77 -20.65
C ALA A 32 -3.99 -6.92 -21.49
N GLN A 33 -4.85 -7.76 -20.89
CA GLN A 33 -5.49 -8.87 -21.58
C GLN A 33 -6.69 -8.44 -22.42
N ASN A 34 -7.31 -7.33 -22.08
CA ASN A 34 -8.45 -6.81 -22.83
C ASN A 34 -7.94 -6.11 -24.09
N VAL A 35 -8.68 -6.29 -25.19
CA VAL A 35 -8.37 -5.64 -26.45
C VAL A 35 -8.83 -4.19 -26.41
N TRP A 36 -8.29 -3.44 -25.50
CA TRP A 36 -8.53 -2.01 -25.37
C TRP A 36 -7.52 -1.29 -26.27
N THR A 37 -8.02 -0.61 -27.26
CA THR A 37 -7.18 0.15 -28.16
C THR A 37 -7.74 1.56 -28.29
N GLY A 38 -6.85 2.50 -28.62
CA GLY A 38 -7.22 3.87 -28.88
C GLY A 38 -6.84 4.85 -27.78
N PRO A 39 -7.10 6.16 -27.99
CA PRO A 39 -6.66 7.20 -27.08
C PRO A 39 -7.28 7.09 -25.68
N ALA A 40 -8.55 6.67 -25.59
CA ALA A 40 -9.23 6.53 -24.32
C ALA A 40 -8.60 5.43 -23.47
N ALA A 41 -8.24 4.28 -24.11
CA ALA A 41 -7.59 3.17 -23.40
C ALA A 41 -6.20 3.58 -22.92
N GLN A 42 -5.43 4.30 -23.73
CA GLN A 42 -4.12 4.80 -23.34
C GLN A 42 -4.21 5.76 -22.17
N ARG A 43 -5.17 6.68 -22.23
CA ARG A 43 -5.37 7.66 -21.15
C ARG A 43 -5.73 6.96 -19.85
N PHE A 44 -6.64 6.00 -19.90
CA PHE A 44 -7.05 5.24 -18.72
C PHE A 44 -5.87 4.47 -18.12
N GLY A 45 -5.05 3.84 -18.98
CA GLY A 45 -3.86 3.13 -18.52
C GLY A 45 -2.85 4.04 -17.84
N GLN A 46 -2.64 5.25 -18.38
CA GLN A 46 -1.75 6.24 -17.78
C GLN A 46 -2.27 6.72 -16.43
N GLU A 47 -3.57 6.99 -16.34
CA GLU A 47 -4.20 7.42 -15.09
C GLU A 47 -4.08 6.31 -14.04
N LEU A 48 -4.34 5.07 -14.42
CA LEU A 48 -4.22 3.94 -13.50
C LEU A 48 -2.79 3.79 -12.99
N THR A 49 -1.79 3.93 -13.87
CA THR A 49 -0.39 3.86 -13.48
C THR A 49 -0.04 4.98 -12.51
N GLY A 50 -0.50 6.20 -12.78
CA GLY A 50 -0.27 7.34 -11.90
C GLY A 50 -0.89 7.15 -10.53
N GLN A 51 -2.14 6.69 -10.48
CA GLN A 51 -2.83 6.42 -9.22
C GLN A 51 -2.20 5.27 -8.46
N ARG A 52 -1.75 4.25 -9.17
CA ARG A 52 -1.02 3.14 -8.56
C ARG A 52 0.21 3.64 -7.83
N GLN A 53 1.00 4.49 -8.47
CA GLN A 53 2.21 5.04 -7.86
C GLN A 53 1.90 5.87 -6.62
N LEU A 54 0.86 6.71 -6.69
CA LEU A 54 0.44 7.53 -5.56
C LEU A 54 -0.04 6.67 -4.39
N LEU A 55 -0.84 5.64 -4.67
CA LEU A 55 -1.35 4.75 -3.64
C LEU A 55 -0.21 3.97 -2.98
N LEU A 56 0.69 3.42 -3.77
CA LEU A 56 1.82 2.66 -3.23
C LEU A 56 2.75 3.55 -2.42
N ARG A 57 2.94 4.80 -2.85
CA ARG A 57 3.72 5.76 -2.07
C ARG A 57 3.06 6.05 -0.73
N ALA A 58 1.74 6.29 -0.74
CA ALA A 58 0.99 6.54 0.50
C ALA A 58 1.08 5.33 1.44
N CYS A 59 0.97 4.12 0.92
CA CYS A 59 1.11 2.90 1.72
C CYS A 59 2.52 2.79 2.32
N THR A 60 3.55 3.08 1.53
CA THR A 60 4.94 3.03 1.99
C THR A 60 5.17 4.05 3.09
N GLU A 61 4.65 5.26 2.92
CA GLU A 61 4.76 6.32 3.93
C GLU A 61 4.05 5.92 5.22
N ALA A 62 2.87 5.31 5.11
CA ALA A 62 2.14 4.84 6.28
C ALA A 62 2.92 3.75 7.03
N VAL A 63 3.48 2.79 6.31
CA VAL A 63 4.30 1.73 6.91
C VAL A 63 5.52 2.35 7.60
N ASP A 64 6.18 3.30 6.95
CA ASP A 64 7.35 3.97 7.53
C ASP A 64 7.00 4.74 8.79
N GLU A 65 5.83 5.40 8.81
CA GLU A 65 5.35 6.10 10.00
C GLU A 65 5.08 5.14 11.15
N PHE A 66 4.45 3.99 10.87
CA PHE A 66 4.21 2.98 11.89
C PHE A 66 5.51 2.37 12.42
N ARG A 67 6.50 2.16 11.54
CA ARG A 67 7.81 1.70 11.98
C ARG A 67 8.50 2.72 12.87
N ALA A 68 8.42 3.99 12.52
CA ALA A 68 8.98 5.06 13.33
C ALA A 68 8.27 5.15 14.69
N LEU A 69 6.94 5.01 14.70
CA LEU A 69 6.17 4.99 15.93
C LEU A 69 6.58 3.82 16.81
N LEU A 70 6.72 2.63 16.22
CA LEU A 70 7.16 1.44 16.95
C LEU A 70 8.55 1.65 17.56
N ALA A 71 9.48 2.24 16.80
CA ALA A 71 10.83 2.51 17.28
C ALA A 71 10.84 3.47 18.47
N ARG A 72 9.87 4.39 18.54
CA ARG A 72 9.77 5.37 19.63
C ARG A 72 8.92 4.85 20.79
N THR A 73 8.18 3.77 20.60
CA THR A 73 7.33 3.21 21.66
C THR A 73 8.15 2.28 22.52
N PRO A 74 8.31 2.55 23.81
CA PRO A 74 9.08 1.67 24.67
C PRO A 74 8.42 0.29 24.78
N ALA A 75 9.23 -0.72 25.02
CA ALA A 75 8.72 -2.05 25.29
C ALA A 75 7.79 -1.99 26.51
N ASP A 76 6.66 -2.73 26.45
CA ASP A 76 5.77 -2.85 27.58
C ASP A 76 6.51 -3.58 28.69
N SER A 77 7.03 -2.80 29.64
CA SER A 77 7.76 -3.37 30.74
C SER A 77 6.81 -3.58 31.91
N PRO A 78 6.77 -4.75 32.49
CA PRO A 78 5.98 -4.96 33.68
C PRO A 78 6.58 -4.31 34.92
N GLY A 79 7.26 -3.31 34.74
CA GLY A 79 7.73 -2.51 35.81
C GLY A 79 9.02 -2.56 36.36
#